data_9bb08e772aafc494f08f3c8fe34c7ba8
#
_entry.id   9bb08e772aafc494f08f3c8fe34c7ba8
#
_cell.length_a   1.000
_cell.length_b   1.000
_cell.length_c   1.000
_cell.angle_alpha   90.00
_cell.angle_beta   90.00
_cell.angle_gamma   90.00
#
_symmetry.space_group_name_H-M   'P 1'
#
loop_
_entity.id
_entity.type
_entity.pdbx_description
1 polymer ?
#
loop_
_entity_poly.entity_id
_entity_poly.type
_entity_poly.pdbx_seq_one_letter_code
_entity_poly.pdbx_strand_id
1 'polypeptide(L)'
;QIPQIQPARQAAERLEKLIHDQLEGTSAITMLRHVLFEMVLLGTGVLKGPFTHDEVLHAWDTDEETGETMYNPKAKTVPKLEAVSVWDFYPDPDATSIEDCDYVIQRHSLNRTQLRNLKNRPFFRKKAISECLSMGENYEVRGFETSLLDRENVDDLKKKRFEIYEYWGSMDKALAEEAGIELDDSMNDLDEVQINAWICNNQVLRLVLNPFTPERLPFHVCPYEINPYQFFGVGIPENMEDAQMVMNGHARMAIDNLALAGNLVFDIDETQLVPGQDMSIYPGKIFRRQSG
;
A
#
# COMPACT_ATOMS: atom_id res chain seq x y z
N GLN A 1 -34.50 27.08 -25.31
CA GLN A 1 -33.79 25.81 -25.00
C GLN A 1 -33.35 25.23 -26.33
N ILE A 2 -32.02 25.11 -26.52
CA ILE A 2 -31.47 24.59 -27.77
C ILE A 2 -31.75 23.09 -27.79
N PRO A 3 -32.44 22.53 -28.83
CA PRO A 3 -32.86 21.12 -28.86
C PRO A 3 -31.71 20.09 -28.75
N GLN A 4 -30.50 20.51 -29.01
CA GLN A 4 -29.29 19.65 -28.95
C GLN A 4 -28.77 19.45 -27.48
N ILE A 5 -29.21 20.24 -26.52
CA ILE A 5 -28.74 20.16 -25.11
C ILE A 5 -29.46 19.05 -24.34
N GLN A 6 -30.73 18.78 -24.66
CA GLN A 6 -31.50 17.74 -23.95
C GLN A 6 -30.94 16.31 -24.11
N PRO A 7 -30.57 15.84 -25.31
CA PRO A 7 -29.97 14.52 -25.47
C PRO A 7 -28.64 14.40 -24.76
N ALA A 8 -27.81 15.44 -24.79
CA ALA A 8 -26.53 15.47 -24.11
C ALA A 8 -26.69 15.40 -22.59
N ARG A 9 -27.66 16.11 -22.02
CA ARG A 9 -27.98 16.07 -20.58
C ARG A 9 -28.47 14.68 -20.16
N GLN A 10 -29.37 14.06 -20.92
CA GLN A 10 -29.82 12.69 -20.65
C GLN A 10 -28.71 11.66 -20.74
N ALA A 11 -27.77 11.82 -21.69
CA ALA A 11 -26.60 10.98 -21.80
C ALA A 11 -25.67 11.15 -20.58
N ALA A 12 -25.44 12.37 -20.12
CA ALA A 12 -24.66 12.65 -18.93
C ALA A 12 -25.28 12.05 -17.66
N GLU A 13 -26.60 12.19 -17.47
CA GLU A 13 -27.32 11.59 -16.32
C GLU A 13 -27.26 10.05 -16.33
N ARG A 14 -27.28 9.42 -17.51
CA ARG A 14 -27.10 7.96 -17.64
C ARG A 14 -25.67 7.53 -17.34
N LEU A 15 -24.69 8.31 -17.80
CA LEU A 15 -23.28 8.04 -17.55
C LEU A 15 -22.96 8.20 -16.06
N GLU A 16 -23.49 9.23 -15.39
CA GLU A 16 -23.33 9.43 -13.96
C GLU A 16 -23.84 8.23 -13.16
N LYS A 17 -25.04 7.74 -13.47
CA LYS A 17 -25.58 6.53 -12.84
C LYS A 17 -24.71 5.30 -13.07
N LEU A 18 -24.26 5.10 -14.31
CA LEU A 18 -23.39 3.98 -14.65
C LEU A 18 -22.08 4.01 -13.87
N ILE A 19 -21.44 5.18 -13.79
CA ILE A 19 -20.20 5.36 -13.01
C ILE A 19 -20.46 5.08 -11.53
N HIS A 20 -21.58 5.59 -10.99
CA HIS A 20 -21.94 5.37 -9.59
C HIS A 20 -22.14 3.87 -9.29
N ASP A 21 -22.91 3.17 -10.12
CA ASP A 21 -23.12 1.72 -9.99
C ASP A 21 -21.80 0.92 -10.09
N GLN A 22 -20.90 1.33 -10.97
CA GLN A 22 -19.57 0.71 -11.11
C GLN A 22 -18.70 0.95 -9.88
N LEU A 23 -18.69 2.16 -9.32
CA LEU A 23 -17.93 2.50 -8.11
C LEU A 23 -18.45 1.74 -6.87
N GLU A 24 -19.76 1.59 -6.73
CA GLU A 24 -20.36 0.78 -5.67
C GLU A 24 -19.98 -0.71 -5.82
N GLY A 25 -20.14 -1.25 -7.04
CA GLY A 25 -19.84 -2.67 -7.33
C GLY A 25 -18.38 -3.05 -7.11
N THR A 26 -17.45 -2.11 -7.26
CA THR A 26 -16.00 -2.35 -7.10
C THR A 26 -15.45 -2.07 -5.71
N SER A 27 -16.31 -1.75 -4.73
CA SER A 27 -15.87 -1.33 -3.39
C SER A 27 -14.88 -0.14 -3.41
N ALA A 28 -15.02 0.76 -4.39
CA ALA A 28 -14.12 1.89 -4.60
C ALA A 28 -13.98 2.76 -3.34
N ILE A 29 -15.06 2.95 -2.57
CA ILE A 29 -15.06 3.69 -1.32
C ILE A 29 -14.09 3.09 -0.30
N THR A 30 -14.01 1.76 -0.22
CA THR A 30 -13.08 1.08 0.69
C THR A 30 -11.63 1.31 0.25
N MET A 31 -11.35 1.21 -1.05
CA MET A 31 -10.01 1.50 -1.60
C MET A 31 -9.61 2.95 -1.36
N LEU A 32 -10.50 3.90 -1.62
CA LEU A 32 -10.25 5.32 -1.36
C LEU A 32 -9.99 5.61 0.12
N ARG A 33 -10.67 4.93 1.06
CA ARG A 33 -10.38 5.08 2.49
C ARG A 33 -8.96 4.65 2.83
N HIS A 34 -8.45 3.55 2.25
CA HIS A 34 -7.06 3.13 2.43
C HIS A 34 -6.09 4.18 1.87
N VAL A 35 -6.33 4.66 0.66
CA VAL A 35 -5.50 5.70 0.02
C VAL A 35 -5.48 6.97 0.87
N LEU A 36 -6.64 7.43 1.35
CA LEU A 36 -6.74 8.62 2.20
C LEU A 36 -6.05 8.42 3.56
N PHE A 37 -6.15 7.24 4.13
CA PHE A 37 -5.45 6.92 5.39
C PHE A 37 -3.93 6.98 5.21
N GLU A 38 -3.38 6.35 4.17
CA GLU A 38 -1.94 6.43 3.89
C GLU A 38 -1.50 7.85 3.53
N MET A 39 -2.32 8.59 2.77
CA MET A 39 -2.05 9.99 2.44
C MET A 39 -1.90 10.86 3.70
N VAL A 40 -2.78 10.71 4.67
CA VAL A 40 -2.74 11.47 5.93
C VAL A 40 -1.56 11.04 6.81
N LEU A 41 -1.31 9.72 6.88
CA LEU A 41 -0.30 9.14 7.76
C LEU A 41 1.11 9.28 7.20
N LEU A 42 1.30 8.93 5.93
CA LEU A 42 2.61 8.84 5.27
C LEU A 42 2.88 10.00 4.30
N GLY A 43 1.94 10.92 4.15
CA GLY A 43 2.05 12.08 3.29
C GLY A 43 1.64 11.84 1.83
N THR A 44 1.44 10.60 1.39
CA THR A 44 1.08 10.29 0.00
C THR A 44 0.18 9.08 -0.05
N GLY A 45 -0.88 9.18 -0.84
CA GLY A 45 -1.76 8.07 -1.16
C GLY A 45 -1.64 7.70 -2.63
N VAL A 46 -1.61 6.42 -2.95
CA VAL A 46 -1.47 5.90 -4.31
C VAL A 46 -2.64 5.00 -4.66
N LEU A 47 -3.32 5.33 -5.77
CA LEU A 47 -4.40 4.55 -6.35
C LEU A 47 -3.96 4.05 -7.73
N LYS A 48 -4.14 2.76 -8.00
CA LYS A 48 -3.86 2.15 -9.30
C LYS A 48 -5.14 1.77 -10.01
N GLY A 49 -5.22 2.03 -11.31
CA GLY A 49 -6.33 1.65 -12.17
C GLY A 49 -7.03 2.83 -12.82
N PRO A 50 -8.25 2.64 -13.35
CA PRO A 50 -9.02 1.38 -13.35
C PRO A 50 -8.52 0.33 -14.34
N PHE A 51 -8.59 -0.95 -13.94
CA PHE A 51 -8.34 -2.10 -14.80
C PHE A 51 -9.62 -2.89 -15.01
N THR A 52 -9.76 -3.53 -16.15
CA THR A 52 -10.84 -4.49 -16.37
C THR A 52 -10.56 -5.79 -15.63
N HIS A 53 -11.54 -6.28 -14.89
CA HIS A 53 -11.50 -7.55 -14.19
C HIS A 53 -12.74 -8.37 -14.51
N ASP A 54 -12.55 -9.64 -14.87
CA ASP A 54 -13.67 -10.54 -15.10
C ASP A 54 -14.05 -11.21 -13.78
N GLU A 55 -15.25 -10.90 -13.33
CA GLU A 55 -15.86 -11.50 -12.15
C GLU A 55 -16.87 -12.56 -12.59
N VAL A 56 -16.80 -13.74 -11.97
CA VAL A 56 -17.75 -14.82 -12.22
C VAL A 56 -18.92 -14.67 -11.27
N LEU A 57 -20.06 -14.26 -11.82
CA LEU A 57 -21.31 -14.26 -11.08
C LEU A 57 -21.88 -15.68 -11.05
N HIS A 58 -22.01 -16.23 -9.86
CA HIS A 58 -22.67 -17.52 -9.65
C HIS A 58 -24.17 -17.34 -9.82
N ALA A 59 -24.69 -17.72 -10.99
CA ALA A 59 -26.11 -17.67 -11.32
C ALA A 59 -26.67 -19.08 -11.44
N TRP A 60 -27.91 -19.23 -11.05
CA TRP A 60 -28.69 -20.48 -11.20
C TRP A 60 -29.88 -20.14 -12.11
N ASP A 61 -29.89 -20.70 -13.27
CA ASP A 61 -31.00 -20.53 -14.23
C ASP A 61 -31.91 -21.77 -14.11
N THR A 62 -33.22 -21.56 -14.06
CA THR A 62 -34.20 -22.64 -14.08
C THR A 62 -34.63 -22.86 -15.53
N ASP A 63 -34.49 -24.09 -16.00
CA ASP A 63 -34.98 -24.46 -17.32
C ASP A 63 -36.52 -24.44 -17.32
N GLU A 64 -37.09 -23.64 -18.21
CA GLU A 64 -38.56 -23.46 -18.30
C GLU A 64 -39.29 -24.73 -18.71
N GLU A 65 -38.62 -25.66 -19.42
CA GLU A 65 -39.25 -26.89 -19.92
C GLU A 65 -39.18 -28.05 -18.92
N THR A 66 -38.06 -28.16 -18.20
CA THR A 66 -37.81 -29.28 -17.26
C THR A 66 -38.02 -28.93 -15.81
N GLY A 67 -38.04 -27.64 -15.46
CA GLY A 67 -38.10 -27.15 -14.08
C GLY A 67 -36.83 -27.40 -13.26
N GLU A 68 -35.79 -27.94 -13.86
CA GLU A 68 -34.50 -28.18 -13.21
C GLU A 68 -33.67 -26.93 -13.09
N THR A 69 -33.06 -26.72 -11.92
CA THR A 69 -32.18 -25.59 -11.68
C THR A 69 -30.74 -25.99 -12.06
N MET A 70 -30.20 -25.34 -13.09
CA MET A 70 -28.83 -25.56 -13.56
C MET A 70 -27.91 -24.41 -13.14
N TYR A 71 -26.71 -24.74 -12.72
CA TYR A 71 -25.67 -23.75 -12.44
C TYR A 71 -25.12 -23.18 -13.73
N ASN A 72 -25.31 -21.88 -13.93
CA ASN A 72 -24.87 -21.16 -15.14
C ASN A 72 -24.04 -19.92 -14.74
N PRO A 73 -22.71 -20.07 -14.57
CA PRO A 73 -21.86 -18.95 -14.20
C PRO A 73 -21.80 -17.92 -15.34
N LYS A 74 -22.11 -16.67 -15.02
CA LYS A 74 -22.05 -15.55 -15.96
C LYS A 74 -20.79 -14.73 -15.69
N ALA A 75 -19.92 -14.57 -16.69
CA ALA A 75 -18.78 -13.66 -16.59
C ALA A 75 -19.27 -12.22 -16.79
N LYS A 76 -18.90 -11.35 -15.84
CA LYS A 76 -19.13 -9.90 -15.93
C LYS A 76 -17.80 -9.18 -15.81
N THR A 77 -17.48 -8.37 -16.81
CA THR A 77 -16.31 -7.50 -16.76
C THR A 77 -16.63 -6.24 -15.97
N VAL A 78 -15.90 -6.02 -14.87
CA VAL A 78 -16.06 -4.87 -14.00
C VAL A 78 -14.74 -4.08 -13.91
N PRO A 79 -14.78 -2.76 -13.72
CA PRO A 79 -13.56 -2.01 -13.42
C PRO A 79 -13.06 -2.37 -12.03
N LYS A 80 -11.77 -2.46 -11.86
CA LYS A 80 -11.10 -2.71 -10.57
C LYS A 80 -10.12 -1.59 -10.26
N LEU A 81 -10.21 -1.08 -9.04
CA LEU A 81 -9.24 -0.16 -8.44
C LEU A 81 -8.41 -0.91 -7.40
N GLU A 82 -7.16 -0.51 -7.24
CA GLU A 82 -6.24 -1.07 -6.25
C GLU A 82 -5.59 0.06 -5.47
N ALA A 83 -5.67 0.02 -4.14
CA ALA A 83 -4.89 0.89 -3.27
C ALA A 83 -3.48 0.29 -3.17
N VAL A 84 -2.48 1.08 -3.55
CA VAL A 84 -1.08 0.67 -3.52
C VAL A 84 -0.44 1.32 -2.31
N SER A 85 0.20 0.52 -1.45
CA SER A 85 0.94 1.06 -0.31
C SER A 85 2.15 1.84 -0.79
N VAL A 86 2.42 2.98 -0.16
CA VAL A 86 3.61 3.81 -0.43
C VAL A 86 4.90 3.00 -0.28
N TRP A 87 4.91 2.02 0.63
CA TRP A 87 6.05 1.13 0.86
C TRP A 87 6.34 0.14 -0.27
N ASP A 88 5.35 -0.10 -1.14
CA ASP A 88 5.44 -1.01 -2.27
C ASP A 88 5.45 -0.25 -3.63
N PHE A 89 5.58 1.07 -3.57
CA PHE A 89 5.54 1.97 -4.71
C PHE A 89 6.88 2.68 -4.89
N TYR A 90 7.54 2.48 -6.01
CA TYR A 90 8.85 3.02 -6.34
C TYR A 90 8.77 3.80 -7.64
N PRO A 91 8.53 5.12 -7.57
CA PRO A 91 8.57 6.00 -8.72
C PRO A 91 10.00 6.28 -9.14
N ASP A 92 10.15 6.91 -10.29
CA ASP A 92 11.42 7.47 -10.75
C ASP A 92 11.99 8.44 -9.70
N PRO A 93 13.26 8.27 -9.24
CA PRO A 93 13.87 9.14 -8.24
C PRO A 93 14.04 10.60 -8.66
N ASP A 94 14.13 10.85 -9.96
CA ASP A 94 14.34 12.21 -10.50
C ASP A 94 13.01 12.94 -10.72
N ALA A 95 11.87 12.25 -10.66
CA ALA A 95 10.56 12.85 -10.85
C ALA A 95 10.02 13.50 -9.57
N THR A 96 9.27 14.59 -9.75
CA THR A 96 8.54 15.27 -8.66
C THR A 96 7.04 15.03 -8.70
N SER A 97 6.53 14.53 -9.81
CA SER A 97 5.12 14.18 -10.01
C SER A 97 4.99 12.90 -10.83
N ILE A 98 3.80 12.30 -10.83
CA ILE A 98 3.57 11.09 -11.61
C ILE A 98 3.60 11.34 -13.13
N GLU A 99 3.30 12.57 -13.55
CA GLU A 99 3.34 13.00 -14.94
C GLU A 99 4.76 13.10 -15.48
N ASP A 100 5.74 13.36 -14.60
CA ASP A 100 7.16 13.51 -14.95
C ASP A 100 7.92 12.17 -14.85
N CYS A 101 7.27 11.10 -14.37
CA CYS A 101 7.92 9.80 -14.21
C CYS A 101 8.13 9.10 -15.54
N ASP A 102 9.35 8.69 -15.82
CA ASP A 102 9.67 7.81 -16.94
C ASP A 102 9.23 6.37 -16.65
N TYR A 103 9.28 5.97 -15.38
CA TYR A 103 8.85 4.65 -14.95
C TYR A 103 8.33 4.61 -13.52
N VAL A 104 7.59 3.56 -13.23
CA VAL A 104 7.15 3.20 -11.88
C VAL A 104 7.31 1.71 -11.67
N ILE A 105 7.82 1.32 -10.50
CA ILE A 105 7.90 -0.07 -10.08
C ILE A 105 6.96 -0.29 -8.90
N GLN A 106 6.09 -1.28 -8.99
CA GLN A 106 5.26 -1.74 -7.88
C GLN A 106 5.73 -3.11 -7.41
N ARG A 107 5.89 -3.26 -6.10
CA ARG A 107 6.20 -4.55 -5.48
C ARG A 107 4.91 -5.29 -5.12
N HIS A 108 4.87 -6.58 -5.45
CA HIS A 108 3.80 -7.49 -5.04
C HIS A 108 4.37 -8.63 -4.20
N SER A 109 3.66 -9.01 -3.16
CA SER A 109 3.99 -10.15 -2.31
C SER A 109 2.95 -11.25 -2.52
N LEU A 110 3.29 -12.28 -3.30
CA LEU A 110 2.39 -13.37 -3.64
C LEU A 110 2.76 -14.67 -2.93
N ASN A 111 1.75 -15.44 -2.54
CA ASN A 111 1.97 -16.80 -2.09
C ASN A 111 2.14 -17.78 -3.26
N ARG A 112 2.60 -19.00 -2.99
CA ARG A 112 2.87 -20.02 -4.00
C ARG A 112 1.66 -20.38 -4.87
N THR A 113 0.46 -20.37 -4.29
CA THR A 113 -0.79 -20.65 -5.01
C THR A 113 -1.17 -19.49 -5.93
N GLN A 114 -1.03 -18.25 -5.46
CA GLN A 114 -1.30 -17.05 -6.26
C GLN A 114 -0.34 -16.97 -7.45
N LEU A 115 0.96 -17.21 -7.23
CA LEU A 115 1.95 -17.25 -8.31
C LEU A 115 1.63 -18.36 -9.34
N ARG A 116 1.21 -19.56 -8.87
CA ARG A 116 0.78 -20.64 -9.76
C ARG A 116 -0.43 -20.26 -10.59
N ASN A 117 -1.39 -19.55 -10.00
CA ASN A 117 -2.62 -19.13 -10.68
C ASN A 117 -2.37 -18.12 -11.80
N LEU A 118 -1.25 -17.38 -11.77
CA LEU A 118 -0.84 -16.51 -12.87
C LEU A 118 -0.62 -17.28 -14.17
N LYS A 119 -0.31 -18.59 -14.13
CA LYS A 119 -0.20 -19.43 -15.34
C LYS A 119 -1.48 -19.48 -16.18
N ASN A 120 -2.63 -19.25 -15.55
CA ASN A 120 -3.94 -19.29 -16.19
C ASN A 120 -4.33 -17.93 -16.80
N ARG A 121 -3.57 -16.87 -16.52
CA ARG A 121 -3.82 -15.55 -17.07
C ARG A 121 -3.16 -15.39 -18.45
N PRO A 122 -3.76 -14.61 -19.36
CA PRO A 122 -3.15 -14.31 -20.65
C PRO A 122 -1.83 -13.55 -20.47
N PHE A 123 -0.95 -13.71 -21.46
CA PHE A 123 0.35 -13.04 -21.53
C PHE A 123 1.38 -13.43 -20.47
N PHE A 124 1.07 -14.31 -19.51
CA PHE A 124 2.05 -14.82 -18.56
C PHE A 124 2.80 -16.05 -19.11
N ARG A 125 4.14 -16.04 -18.95
CA ARG A 125 5.04 -17.09 -19.42
C ARG A 125 5.01 -18.27 -18.45
N LYS A 126 4.29 -19.33 -18.80
CA LYS A 126 4.11 -20.53 -17.94
C LYS A 126 5.41 -21.19 -17.53
N LYS A 127 6.42 -21.20 -18.42
CA LYS A 127 7.75 -21.78 -18.16
C LYS A 127 8.49 -20.96 -17.10
N ALA A 128 8.57 -19.65 -17.25
CA ALA A 128 9.21 -18.76 -16.29
C ALA A 128 8.58 -18.86 -14.88
N ILE A 129 7.24 -18.95 -14.78
CA ILE A 129 6.56 -19.17 -13.50
C ILE A 129 6.95 -20.52 -12.89
N SER A 130 7.11 -21.58 -13.71
CA SER A 130 7.54 -22.89 -13.21
C SER A 130 8.96 -22.86 -12.67
N GLU A 131 9.85 -22.15 -13.35
CA GLU A 131 11.23 -21.93 -12.92
C GLU A 131 11.30 -21.14 -11.62
N CYS A 132 10.54 -20.03 -11.49
CA CYS A 132 10.45 -19.29 -10.24
C CYS A 132 9.95 -20.15 -9.07
N LEU A 133 8.93 -20.98 -9.31
CA LEU A 133 8.41 -21.90 -8.28
C LEU A 133 9.44 -22.95 -7.85
N SER A 134 10.38 -23.35 -8.74
CA SER A 134 11.45 -24.29 -8.43
C SER A 134 12.64 -23.64 -7.72
N MET A 135 12.92 -22.35 -7.99
CA MET A 135 13.97 -21.58 -7.31
C MET A 135 13.66 -21.33 -5.84
N GLY A 136 12.36 -21.31 -5.48
CA GLY A 136 11.92 -21.07 -4.11
C GLY A 136 11.52 -19.62 -3.85
N GLU A 137 11.09 -19.39 -2.62
CA GLU A 137 10.62 -18.10 -2.13
C GLU A 137 11.81 -17.13 -1.97
N ASN A 138 11.61 -15.86 -2.37
CA ASN A 138 12.64 -14.82 -2.37
C ASN A 138 12.22 -13.57 -1.56
N TYR A 139 11.15 -13.66 -0.79
CA TYR A 139 10.66 -12.51 -0.04
C TYR A 139 11.59 -12.17 1.12
N GLU A 140 12.03 -10.92 1.17
CA GLU A 140 12.80 -10.35 2.27
C GLU A 140 11.91 -9.44 3.13
N VAL A 141 11.84 -9.72 4.43
CA VAL A 141 11.12 -8.88 5.40
C VAL A 141 11.90 -7.61 5.62
N ARG A 142 11.25 -6.46 5.44
CA ARG A 142 11.88 -5.16 5.64
C ARG A 142 11.68 -4.66 7.06
N GLY A 143 12.61 -3.82 7.54
CA GLY A 143 12.59 -3.32 8.91
C GLY A 143 11.29 -2.61 9.31
N PHE A 144 10.68 -1.84 8.39
CA PHE A 144 9.41 -1.17 8.65
C PHE A 144 8.24 -2.15 8.84
N GLU A 145 8.24 -3.29 8.14
CA GLU A 145 7.19 -4.30 8.28
C GLU A 145 7.21 -4.96 9.65
N THR A 146 8.40 -5.18 10.20
CA THR A 146 8.59 -5.71 11.55
C THR A 146 8.07 -4.72 12.59
N SER A 147 8.36 -3.43 12.40
CA SER A 147 7.92 -2.36 13.30
C SER A 147 6.40 -2.14 13.28
N LEU A 148 5.77 -2.21 12.08
CA LEU A 148 4.33 -1.98 11.93
C LEU A 148 3.48 -3.14 12.45
N LEU A 149 3.97 -4.37 12.35
CA LEU A 149 3.18 -5.54 12.67
C LEU A 149 3.29 -5.98 14.13
N ASP A 150 4.28 -5.44 14.88
CA ASP A 150 4.55 -5.74 16.31
C ASP A 150 4.32 -7.23 16.67
N ARG A 151 4.76 -8.13 15.77
CA ARG A 151 4.59 -9.58 15.89
C ARG A 151 5.94 -10.26 15.89
N GLU A 152 6.24 -10.97 16.95
CA GLU A 152 7.48 -11.73 17.14
C GLU A 152 7.74 -12.78 16.03
N ASN A 153 6.71 -13.23 15.29
CA ASN A 153 6.77 -14.32 14.30
C ASN A 153 6.41 -13.91 12.86
N VAL A 154 6.53 -12.63 12.50
CA VAL A 154 6.24 -12.16 11.13
C VAL A 154 7.17 -12.81 10.11
N ASP A 155 8.41 -13.07 10.50
CA ASP A 155 9.45 -13.60 9.65
C ASP A 155 9.10 -14.95 9.01
N ASP A 156 8.51 -15.88 9.77
CA ASP A 156 8.27 -17.24 9.28
C ASP A 156 7.13 -17.33 8.27
N LEU A 157 6.11 -16.48 8.38
CA LEU A 157 4.98 -16.48 7.45
C LEU A 157 5.30 -15.73 6.16
N LYS A 158 6.08 -14.65 6.24
CA LYS A 158 6.45 -13.85 5.08
C LYS A 158 7.56 -14.48 4.25
N LYS A 159 8.49 -15.23 4.85
CA LYS A 159 9.54 -16.00 4.15
C LYS A 159 9.00 -17.00 3.13
N LYS A 160 7.72 -17.39 3.24
CA LYS A 160 7.04 -18.30 2.28
C LYS A 160 6.34 -17.56 1.13
N ARG A 161 6.79 -16.36 0.79
CA ARG A 161 6.22 -15.55 -0.27
C ARG A 161 7.23 -15.28 -1.37
N PHE A 162 6.69 -14.94 -2.53
CA PHE A 162 7.45 -14.50 -3.69
C PHE A 162 7.32 -13.00 -3.83
N GLU A 163 8.45 -12.31 -3.93
CA GLU A 163 8.52 -10.90 -4.23
C GLU A 163 8.54 -10.72 -5.75
N ILE A 164 7.58 -9.97 -6.26
CA ILE A 164 7.41 -9.72 -7.68
C ILE A 164 7.43 -8.22 -7.90
N TYR A 165 8.21 -7.78 -8.86
CA TYR A 165 8.27 -6.40 -9.29
C TYR A 165 7.48 -6.24 -10.58
N GLU A 166 6.52 -5.34 -10.57
CA GLU A 166 5.77 -4.91 -11.73
C GLU A 166 6.29 -3.56 -12.18
N TYR A 167 6.92 -3.54 -13.34
CA TYR A 167 7.49 -2.37 -13.98
C TYR A 167 6.48 -1.78 -14.98
N TRP A 168 6.31 -0.48 -14.94
CA TRP A 168 5.59 0.32 -15.90
C TRP A 168 6.52 1.44 -16.36
N GLY A 169 6.79 1.55 -17.64
CA GLY A 169 7.65 2.62 -18.15
C GLY A 169 8.15 2.33 -19.56
N SER A 170 9.05 3.18 -20.03
CA SER A 170 9.66 3.04 -21.34
C SER A 170 10.72 1.92 -21.38
N MET A 171 10.86 1.33 -22.54
CA MET A 171 11.91 0.39 -22.91
C MET A 171 12.36 0.67 -24.34
N ASP A 172 13.66 0.52 -24.59
CA ASP A 172 14.21 0.58 -25.92
C ASP A 172 13.51 -0.45 -26.85
N LYS A 173 13.09 0.02 -28.03
CA LYS A 173 12.36 -0.77 -29.00
C LYS A 173 13.12 -2.04 -29.40
N ALA A 174 14.43 -1.94 -29.62
CA ALA A 174 15.25 -3.08 -30.02
C ALA A 174 15.24 -4.19 -28.97
N LEU A 175 15.29 -3.81 -27.67
CA LEU A 175 15.19 -4.74 -26.55
C LEU A 175 13.79 -5.36 -26.44
N ALA A 176 12.75 -4.59 -26.72
CA ALA A 176 11.37 -5.06 -26.69
C ALA A 176 11.12 -6.12 -27.78
N GLU A 177 11.63 -5.90 -28.99
CA GLU A 177 11.59 -6.86 -30.10
C GLU A 177 12.38 -8.14 -29.80
N GLU A 178 13.59 -8.01 -29.26
CA GLU A 178 14.42 -9.16 -28.83
C GLU A 178 13.72 -9.99 -27.75
N ALA A 179 12.98 -9.32 -26.86
CA ALA A 179 12.20 -9.97 -25.80
C ALA A 179 10.90 -10.64 -26.34
N GLY A 180 10.57 -10.45 -27.62
CA GLY A 180 9.46 -11.10 -28.30
C GLY A 180 8.13 -10.38 -28.21
N ILE A 181 8.15 -9.04 -28.09
CA ILE A 181 6.96 -8.22 -28.22
C ILE A 181 6.71 -7.98 -29.70
N GLU A 182 5.50 -8.28 -30.17
CA GLU A 182 5.04 -7.90 -31.51
C GLU A 182 4.66 -6.42 -31.51
N LEU A 183 5.35 -5.62 -32.28
CA LEU A 183 5.10 -4.19 -32.43
C LEU A 183 4.24 -3.93 -33.67
N ASP A 184 3.34 -2.97 -33.56
CA ASP A 184 2.51 -2.51 -34.70
C ASP A 184 3.34 -1.64 -35.63
N ASP A 185 3.00 -1.63 -36.92
CA ASP A 185 3.64 -0.80 -37.95
C ASP A 185 3.60 0.71 -37.61
N SER A 186 2.62 1.14 -36.82
CA SER A 186 2.50 2.51 -36.31
C SER A 186 3.60 2.93 -35.34
N MET A 187 4.33 1.96 -34.75
CA MET A 187 5.41 2.16 -33.78
C MET A 187 6.81 2.12 -34.41
N ASN A 188 6.88 2.03 -35.75
CA ASN A 188 8.15 1.89 -36.46
C ASN A 188 9.06 3.12 -36.32
N ASP A 189 8.52 4.30 -36.14
CA ASP A 189 9.25 5.57 -36.00
C ASP A 189 9.64 5.91 -34.54
N LEU A 190 9.27 5.06 -33.57
CA LEU A 190 9.58 5.27 -32.16
C LEU A 190 10.90 4.57 -31.78
N ASP A 191 11.74 5.24 -31.01
CA ASP A 191 12.96 4.66 -30.43
C ASP A 191 12.65 3.86 -29.15
N GLU A 192 11.63 4.28 -28.42
CA GLU A 192 11.19 3.68 -27.14
C GLU A 192 9.70 3.34 -27.18
N VAL A 193 9.32 2.30 -26.46
CA VAL A 193 7.94 1.84 -26.31
C VAL A 193 7.57 1.69 -24.84
N GLN A 194 6.32 2.04 -24.51
CA GLN A 194 5.80 1.89 -23.16
C GLN A 194 5.38 0.45 -22.90
N ILE A 195 5.90 -0.14 -21.84
CA ILE A 195 5.69 -1.55 -21.49
C ILE A 195 5.17 -1.74 -20.07
N ASN A 196 4.59 -2.93 -19.85
CA ASN A 196 4.38 -3.50 -18.52
C ASN A 196 5.13 -4.82 -18.42
N ALA A 197 6.06 -4.91 -17.46
CA ALA A 197 6.82 -6.12 -17.19
C ALA A 197 6.61 -6.62 -15.75
N TRP A 198 6.51 -7.94 -15.58
CA TRP A 198 6.46 -8.60 -14.27
C TRP A 198 7.68 -9.48 -14.12
N ILE A 199 8.46 -9.25 -13.05
CA ILE A 199 9.75 -9.89 -12.82
C ILE A 199 9.75 -10.54 -11.44
N CYS A 200 10.22 -11.79 -11.36
CA CYS A 200 10.40 -12.53 -10.12
C CYS A 200 11.66 -13.40 -10.24
N ASN A 201 12.50 -13.44 -9.22
CA ASN A 201 13.72 -14.25 -9.21
C ASN A 201 14.55 -14.13 -10.51
N ASN A 202 14.73 -12.91 -11.01
CA ASN A 202 15.45 -12.65 -12.28
C ASN A 202 14.79 -13.25 -13.54
N GLN A 203 13.54 -13.71 -13.44
CA GLN A 203 12.76 -14.24 -14.55
C GLN A 203 11.67 -13.28 -14.94
N VAL A 204 11.53 -12.99 -16.23
CA VAL A 204 10.44 -12.18 -16.78
C VAL A 204 9.20 -13.06 -16.91
N LEU A 205 8.23 -12.85 -16.02
CA LEU A 205 6.96 -13.60 -15.98
C LEU A 205 5.98 -13.12 -17.03
N ARG A 206 5.96 -11.82 -17.29
CA ARG A 206 5.09 -11.15 -18.26
C ARG A 206 5.85 -9.96 -18.85
N LEU A 207 5.65 -9.75 -20.15
CA LEU A 207 6.12 -8.55 -20.84
C LEU A 207 5.12 -8.23 -21.94
N VAL A 208 4.50 -7.06 -21.86
CA VAL A 208 3.47 -6.60 -22.81
C VAL A 208 3.56 -5.10 -23.02
N LEU A 209 3.05 -4.61 -24.12
CA LEU A 209 2.88 -3.18 -24.35
C LEU A 209 1.87 -2.58 -23.37
N ASN A 210 2.00 -1.29 -23.11
CA ASN A 210 1.04 -0.54 -22.31
C ASN A 210 -0.34 -0.56 -22.99
N PRO A 211 -1.39 -1.07 -22.34
CA PRO A 211 -2.71 -1.19 -22.95
C PRO A 211 -3.51 0.13 -22.98
N PHE A 212 -3.00 1.20 -22.38
CA PHE A 212 -3.71 2.47 -22.29
C PHE A 212 -3.48 3.36 -23.53
N THR A 213 -4.56 3.99 -24.01
CA THR A 213 -4.51 4.99 -25.09
C THR A 213 -5.24 6.25 -24.63
N PRO A 214 -4.56 7.43 -24.52
CA PRO A 214 -3.13 7.62 -24.72
C PRO A 214 -2.27 6.87 -23.67
N GLU A 215 -1.03 6.58 -24.04
CA GLU A 215 -0.07 5.91 -23.15
C GLU A 215 0.11 6.73 -21.87
N ARG A 216 -0.08 6.07 -20.73
CA ARG A 216 0.05 6.68 -19.40
C ARG A 216 0.36 5.63 -18.36
N LEU A 217 0.97 6.06 -17.28
CA LEU A 217 1.13 5.23 -16.08
C LEU A 217 -0.24 5.08 -15.39
N PRO A 218 -0.67 3.88 -15.02
CA PRO A 218 -1.98 3.63 -14.43
C PRO A 218 -2.04 3.95 -12.94
N PHE A 219 -1.29 4.92 -12.48
CA PHE A 219 -1.21 5.34 -11.09
C PHE A 219 -1.71 6.77 -10.92
N HIS A 220 -2.48 6.98 -9.87
CA HIS A 220 -2.95 8.29 -9.43
C HIS A 220 -2.37 8.54 -8.05
N VAL A 221 -1.51 9.54 -7.94
CA VAL A 221 -0.81 9.88 -6.71
C VAL A 221 -1.43 11.14 -6.12
N CYS A 222 -1.73 11.10 -4.83
CA CYS A 222 -2.33 12.20 -4.11
C CYS A 222 -1.46 12.53 -2.89
N PRO A 223 -0.61 13.56 -2.95
CA PRO A 223 0.15 14.04 -1.79
C PRO A 223 -0.77 14.80 -0.83
N TYR A 224 -0.54 14.68 0.49
CA TYR A 224 -1.25 15.44 1.51
C TYR A 224 -0.78 16.90 1.54
N GLU A 225 0.52 17.11 1.73
CA GLU A 225 1.16 18.40 1.59
C GLU A 225 2.24 18.27 0.53
N ILE A 226 2.18 19.12 -0.50
CA ILE A 226 3.06 19.03 -1.65
C ILE A 226 4.45 19.58 -1.26
N ASN A 227 5.47 18.74 -1.42
CA ASN A 227 6.86 19.20 -1.44
C ASN A 227 7.30 19.35 -2.90
N PRO A 228 7.59 20.58 -3.38
CA PRO A 228 7.91 20.81 -4.80
C PRO A 228 9.25 20.20 -5.25
N TYR A 229 10.04 19.69 -4.31
CA TYR A 229 11.36 19.11 -4.59
C TYR A 229 11.42 17.59 -4.43
N GLN A 230 10.31 16.97 -4.05
CA GLN A 230 10.25 15.53 -3.78
C GLN A 230 8.95 14.96 -4.33
N PHE A 231 9.01 13.72 -4.76
CA PHE A 231 7.83 12.99 -5.23
C PHE A 231 6.79 12.77 -4.13
N PHE A 232 7.25 12.39 -2.93
CA PHE A 232 6.37 12.11 -1.80
C PHE A 232 6.05 13.38 -1.02
N GLY A 233 4.78 13.54 -0.67
CA GLY A 233 4.29 14.62 0.18
C GLY A 233 4.60 14.40 1.65
N VAL A 234 4.36 15.44 2.44
CA VAL A 234 4.56 15.43 3.90
C VAL A 234 3.25 15.06 4.60
N GLY A 235 3.29 14.15 5.56
CA GLY A 235 2.13 13.69 6.32
C GLY A 235 1.87 14.50 7.60
N ILE A 236 0.70 14.29 8.20
CA ILE A 236 0.36 14.94 9.48
C ILE A 236 1.36 14.58 10.60
N PRO A 237 1.76 13.31 10.81
CA PRO A 237 2.69 12.97 11.87
C PRO A 237 4.04 13.68 11.74
N GLU A 238 4.55 13.82 10.52
CA GLU A 238 5.80 14.51 10.25
C GLU A 238 5.69 16.00 10.59
N ASN A 239 4.61 16.66 10.18
CA ASN A 239 4.35 18.08 10.50
C ASN A 239 4.13 18.32 12.01
N MET A 240 3.69 17.31 12.74
CA MET A 240 3.42 17.42 14.18
C MET A 240 4.57 16.94 15.06
N GLU A 241 5.63 16.37 14.51
CA GLU A 241 6.70 15.70 15.27
C GLU A 241 7.31 16.61 16.33
N ASP A 242 7.72 17.81 15.96
CA ASP A 242 8.35 18.79 16.87
C ASP A 242 7.39 19.21 17.99
N ALA A 243 6.15 19.52 17.66
CA ALA A 243 5.14 19.88 18.66
C ALA A 243 4.84 18.73 19.63
N GLN A 244 4.75 17.51 19.12
CA GLN A 244 4.53 16.31 19.91
C GLN A 244 5.73 16.02 20.84
N MET A 245 6.94 16.23 20.36
CA MET A 245 8.16 16.08 21.18
C MET A 245 8.18 17.05 22.36
N VAL A 246 7.85 18.32 22.12
CA VAL A 246 7.74 19.34 23.17
C VAL A 246 6.63 18.99 24.18
N MET A 247 5.44 18.60 23.69
CA MET A 247 4.35 18.18 24.57
C MET A 247 4.72 16.98 25.44
N ASN A 248 5.38 15.98 24.88
CA ASN A 248 5.85 14.80 25.62
C ASN A 248 6.89 15.19 26.68
N GLY A 249 7.79 16.14 26.36
CA GLY A 249 8.75 16.69 27.32
C GLY A 249 8.06 17.37 28.49
N HIS A 250 7.07 18.24 28.25
CA HIS A 250 6.32 18.89 29.31
C HIS A 250 5.49 17.91 30.15
N ALA A 251 4.86 16.92 29.52
CA ALA A 251 4.13 15.88 30.25
C ALA A 251 5.04 15.08 31.19
N ARG A 252 6.23 14.70 30.73
CA ARG A 252 7.25 14.01 31.58
C ARG A 252 7.69 14.88 32.73
N MET A 253 8.05 16.16 32.48
CA MET A 253 8.43 17.10 33.54
C MET A 253 7.31 17.32 34.58
N ALA A 254 6.05 17.37 34.14
CA ALA A 254 4.91 17.48 35.05
C ALA A 254 4.79 16.24 35.95
N ILE A 255 4.93 15.04 35.38
CA ILE A 255 4.90 13.77 36.12
C ILE A 255 6.09 13.71 37.15
N ASP A 256 7.28 14.09 36.73
CA ASP A 256 8.45 14.12 37.59
C ASP A 256 8.28 15.13 38.75
N ASN A 257 7.74 16.31 38.46
CA ASN A 257 7.42 17.30 39.48
C ASN A 257 6.36 16.81 40.47
N LEU A 258 5.31 16.12 39.97
CA LEU A 258 4.30 15.50 40.83
C LEU A 258 4.90 14.40 41.70
N ALA A 259 5.80 13.59 41.14
CA ALA A 259 6.51 12.55 41.89
C ALA A 259 7.43 13.17 43.00
N LEU A 260 8.16 14.24 42.68
CA LEU A 260 8.97 14.96 43.62
C LEU A 260 8.14 15.66 44.72
N ALA A 261 7.05 16.32 44.33
CA ALA A 261 6.17 17.02 45.28
C ALA A 261 5.35 16.04 46.14
N GLY A 262 5.00 14.88 45.60
CA GLY A 262 4.25 13.83 46.31
C GLY A 262 5.12 12.98 47.24
N ASN A 263 6.42 12.91 46.98
CA ASN A 263 7.37 12.23 47.86
C ASN A 263 7.87 13.20 48.90
N LEU A 264 7.56 12.92 50.15
CA LEU A 264 8.09 13.68 51.27
C LEU A 264 9.61 13.48 51.33
N VAL A 265 10.35 14.59 51.23
CA VAL A 265 11.80 14.61 51.45
C VAL A 265 12.03 14.93 52.92
N PHE A 266 12.71 14.07 53.62
CA PHE A 266 13.03 14.25 55.03
C PHE A 266 14.52 14.57 55.17
N ASP A 267 14.82 15.62 55.92
CA ASP A 267 16.13 15.90 56.44
C ASP A 267 16.21 15.26 57.85
N ILE A 268 17.10 14.29 58.01
CA ILE A 268 17.20 13.50 59.24
C ILE A 268 18.61 13.62 59.80
N ASP A 269 18.71 14.09 61.04
CA ASP A 269 19.97 14.08 61.81
C ASP A 269 20.30 12.65 62.25
N GLU A 270 21.26 12.02 61.62
CA GLU A 270 21.68 10.65 61.87
C GLU A 270 22.26 10.48 63.27
N THR A 271 22.78 11.57 63.90
CA THR A 271 23.36 11.52 65.23
C THR A 271 22.33 11.28 66.32
N GLN A 272 21.06 11.60 66.08
CA GLN A 272 19.95 11.42 67.00
C GLN A 272 19.14 10.13 66.74
N LEU A 273 19.50 9.36 65.78
CA LEU A 273 18.81 8.10 65.46
C LEU A 273 19.48 6.91 66.20
N VAL A 274 18.70 5.86 66.39
CA VAL A 274 19.24 4.61 66.99
C VAL A 274 20.18 3.98 65.94
N PRO A 275 21.44 3.65 66.32
CA PRO A 275 22.41 3.04 65.40
C PRO A 275 21.82 1.77 64.67
N GLY A 276 22.04 1.66 63.38
CA GLY A 276 21.59 0.49 62.58
C GLY A 276 20.15 0.53 62.17
N GLN A 277 19.43 1.65 62.31
CA GLN A 277 18.08 1.80 61.85
C GLN A 277 18.04 1.94 60.31
N ASP A 278 17.18 1.13 59.65
CA ASP A 278 16.95 1.25 58.22
C ASP A 278 16.36 2.62 57.88
N MET A 279 16.99 3.35 56.91
CA MET A 279 16.60 4.69 56.47
C MET A 279 15.65 4.69 55.30
N SER A 280 15.28 3.53 54.74
CA SER A 280 14.31 3.47 53.65
C SER A 280 12.93 3.97 54.09
N ILE A 281 12.32 4.83 53.27
CA ILE A 281 11.04 5.50 53.57
C ILE A 281 9.90 4.72 52.90
N TYR A 282 8.90 4.32 53.71
CA TYR A 282 7.67 3.69 53.25
C TYR A 282 6.48 4.16 54.09
N PRO A 283 5.25 4.11 53.62
CA PRO A 283 4.07 4.53 54.38
C PRO A 283 3.96 3.80 55.71
N GLY A 284 3.81 4.58 56.81
CA GLY A 284 3.71 4.05 58.17
C GLY A 284 5.01 3.75 58.87
N LYS A 285 6.18 4.14 58.30
CA LYS A 285 7.46 3.98 58.93
C LYS A 285 7.60 4.86 60.19
N ILE A 286 8.12 4.26 61.28
CA ILE A 286 8.40 4.95 62.55
C ILE A 286 9.89 5.08 62.71
N PHE A 287 10.40 6.30 62.82
CA PHE A 287 11.77 6.58 63.20
C PHE A 287 11.88 6.67 64.74
N ARG A 288 12.80 5.94 65.32
CA ARG A 288 13.09 5.98 66.79
C ARG A 288 14.20 6.97 67.00
N ARG A 289 13.96 7.86 67.95
CA ARG A 289 14.96 8.86 68.43
C ARG A 289 15.59 8.40 69.69
N GLN A 290 16.90 8.68 69.85
CA GLN A 290 17.57 8.61 71.20
C GLN A 290 17.02 9.74 72.01
N SER A 291 16.57 9.43 73.25
CA SER A 291 16.25 10.45 74.23
C SER A 291 17.60 11.03 74.78
N GLY A 292 17.84 12.32 74.49
CA GLY A 292 18.92 13.06 75.15
C GLY A 292 18.65 13.22 76.60
#